data_bb7aaad73ae0dd31cf6432fbb27fec71
#
_entry.id   bb7aaad73ae0dd31cf6432fbb27fec71
#
_cell.length_a   1.000
_cell.length_b   1.000
_cell.length_c   1.000
_cell.angle_alpha   90.00
_cell.angle_beta   90.00
_cell.angle_gamma   90.00
#
_symmetry.space_group_name_H-M   'P 1'
#
loop_
_entity.id
_entity.type
_entity.pdbx_description
1 polymer ?
#
loop_
_entity_poly.entity_id
_entity_poly.type
_entity_poly.pdbx_seq_one_letter_code
_entity_poly.pdbx_strand_id
1 'polypeptide(L)'
;MSNLDAMDITAPYTPGALRGGSHVHVFSPNGERVSFTYNDHVMHELDPALDLRNVGVAAPFGPVNVQKQHPREYSGSHWCVLVSKTTPTPQPGSDEINRAYEEGWVGNHALAFIGDTLSPKGEKVPELFIVELPQDEAGWKAAGEAPLSGTETTLPAPPRGVVQRRLTFTHHRAYPGLVNVPRHWVRCNPQGTQIAFLMRDDNGIVQLWLISPQGGEPRQLTHNKTDIQSAFNWHPSGEWLGFVLDNRIACAHAQSGEVEYLTENHANPPSADAVVFSPDGQWLAWMEGGQLWSTETDR
;
A
#
# COMPACT_ATOMS: atom_id res chain seq x y z
N MET A 1 -27.32 -4.70 8.13
CA MET A 1 -25.90 -4.65 7.75
C MET A 1 -25.66 -3.22 7.25
N SER A 2 -24.74 -2.48 7.83
CA SER A 2 -24.40 -1.10 7.37
C SER A 2 -23.16 -1.18 6.46
N ASN A 3 -23.10 -0.28 5.46
CA ASN A 3 -21.88 -0.12 4.67
C ASN A 3 -20.75 0.43 5.56
N LEU A 4 -19.51 0.06 5.25
CA LEU A 4 -18.34 0.61 5.94
C LEU A 4 -18.19 2.10 5.59
N ASP A 5 -18.00 2.38 4.31
CA ASP A 5 -17.92 3.73 3.73
C ASP A 5 -19.30 4.31 3.41
N ALA A 6 -19.38 5.61 3.28
CA ALA A 6 -20.49 6.33 2.69
C ALA A 6 -20.11 6.75 1.27
N MET A 7 -21.09 6.86 0.36
CA MET A 7 -20.88 7.37 -1.00
C MET A 7 -21.79 8.56 -1.27
N ASP A 8 -21.19 9.67 -1.74
CA ASP A 8 -21.86 10.91 -2.11
C ASP A 8 -21.22 11.48 -3.38
N ILE A 9 -21.94 11.39 -4.49
CA ILE A 9 -21.44 11.82 -5.83
C ILE A 9 -22.15 13.06 -6.36
N THR A 10 -23.07 13.64 -5.55
CA THR A 10 -23.83 14.84 -5.91
C THR A 10 -23.45 15.99 -5.01
N ALA A 11 -23.08 17.12 -5.58
CA ALA A 11 -22.72 18.31 -4.79
C ALA A 11 -23.94 18.92 -4.07
N PRO A 12 -23.77 19.50 -2.87
CA PRO A 12 -22.53 19.64 -2.10
C PRO A 12 -22.14 18.33 -1.40
N TYR A 13 -20.87 17.91 -1.57
CA TYR A 13 -20.38 16.62 -1.08
C TYR A 13 -20.28 16.58 0.44
N THR A 14 -20.67 15.45 1.02
CA THR A 14 -20.63 15.17 2.45
C THR A 14 -19.21 14.86 2.91
N PRO A 15 -18.61 15.63 3.84
CA PRO A 15 -17.29 15.27 4.42
C PRO A 15 -17.34 13.88 5.08
N GLY A 16 -16.30 13.09 4.85
CA GLY A 16 -16.22 11.71 5.33
C GLY A 16 -16.88 10.66 4.42
N ALA A 17 -17.61 11.09 3.39
CA ALA A 17 -18.08 10.21 2.32
C ALA A 17 -17.08 10.16 1.17
N LEU A 18 -17.03 9.03 0.47
CA LEU A 18 -16.28 8.86 -0.77
C LEU A 18 -17.15 9.30 -1.96
N ARG A 19 -16.50 9.71 -3.05
CA ARG A 19 -17.17 10.09 -4.31
C ARG A 19 -16.90 9.09 -5.43
N GLY A 20 -16.35 7.94 -5.10
CA GLY A 20 -15.94 6.93 -6.07
C GLY A 20 -15.65 5.57 -5.45
N GLY A 21 -15.06 4.67 -6.25
CA GLY A 21 -14.82 3.30 -5.83
C GLY A 21 -13.63 3.13 -4.89
N SER A 22 -13.79 2.30 -3.87
CA SER A 22 -12.71 1.81 -3.01
C SER A 22 -12.48 0.32 -3.24
N HIS A 23 -11.24 -0.13 -3.16
CA HIS A 23 -10.85 -1.54 -3.32
C HIS A 23 -9.56 -1.86 -2.55
N VAL A 24 -9.25 -3.16 -2.42
CA VAL A 24 -8.07 -3.63 -1.66
C VAL A 24 -8.12 -3.16 -0.21
N HIS A 25 -9.15 -3.58 0.51
CA HIS A 25 -9.36 -3.18 1.89
C HIS A 25 -8.48 -4.00 2.83
N VAL A 26 -7.67 -3.32 3.67
CA VAL A 26 -6.77 -3.96 4.63
C VAL A 26 -6.99 -3.36 6.01
N PHE A 27 -7.30 -4.22 7.00
CA PHE A 27 -7.42 -3.79 8.40
C PHE A 27 -6.08 -3.37 8.97
N SER A 28 -6.10 -2.34 9.83
CA SER A 28 -4.97 -2.02 10.71
C SER A 28 -4.68 -3.18 11.66
N PRO A 29 -3.45 -3.30 12.21
CA PRO A 29 -3.09 -4.40 13.11
C PRO A 29 -4.04 -4.55 14.31
N ASN A 30 -4.60 -3.46 14.84
CA ASN A 30 -5.58 -3.48 15.93
C ASN A 30 -7.05 -3.68 15.46
N GLY A 31 -7.29 -3.80 14.15
CA GLY A 31 -8.61 -4.02 13.56
C GLY A 31 -9.58 -2.83 13.57
N GLU A 32 -9.15 -1.64 14.01
CA GLU A 32 -10.04 -0.47 14.18
C GLU A 32 -10.23 0.35 12.91
N ARG A 33 -9.27 0.32 11.99
CA ARG A 33 -9.25 1.12 10.76
C ARG A 33 -9.08 0.23 9.54
N VAL A 34 -9.50 0.72 8.39
CA VAL A 34 -9.36 0.00 7.11
C VAL A 34 -8.72 0.94 6.10
N SER A 35 -7.54 0.58 5.56
CA SER A 35 -6.97 1.24 4.39
C SER A 35 -7.62 0.74 3.11
N PHE A 36 -7.61 1.57 2.09
CA PHE A 36 -8.11 1.21 0.76
C PHE A 36 -7.42 2.02 -0.33
N THR A 37 -7.35 1.44 -1.51
CA THR A 37 -7.03 2.18 -2.74
C THR A 37 -8.31 2.81 -3.29
N TYR A 38 -8.24 4.01 -3.82
CA TYR A 38 -9.38 4.82 -4.22
C TYR A 38 -9.24 5.40 -5.62
N ASN A 39 -10.36 5.43 -6.36
CA ASN A 39 -10.54 6.15 -7.62
C ASN A 39 -11.79 7.03 -7.54
N ASP A 40 -11.71 8.28 -8.02
CA ASP A 40 -12.76 9.29 -7.87
C ASP A 40 -13.69 9.34 -9.10
N HIS A 41 -14.97 9.02 -8.89
CA HIS A 41 -15.94 9.03 -9.98
C HIS A 41 -16.23 10.45 -10.49
N VAL A 42 -16.26 11.46 -9.63
CA VAL A 42 -16.54 12.84 -10.02
C VAL A 42 -15.42 13.37 -10.93
N MET A 43 -14.18 13.09 -10.59
CA MET A 43 -13.03 13.45 -11.44
C MET A 43 -13.03 12.68 -12.75
N HIS A 44 -13.39 11.37 -12.70
CA HIS A 44 -13.50 10.55 -13.92
C HIS A 44 -14.53 11.10 -14.92
N GLU A 45 -15.70 11.52 -14.43
CA GLU A 45 -16.75 12.11 -15.28
C GLU A 45 -16.35 13.49 -15.83
N LEU A 46 -15.51 14.23 -15.10
CA LEU A 46 -14.99 15.51 -15.56
C LEU A 46 -13.94 15.30 -16.67
N ASP A 47 -12.94 14.46 -16.43
CA ASP A 47 -11.92 14.02 -17.38
C ASP A 47 -11.30 12.72 -16.85
N PRO A 48 -11.35 11.60 -17.59
CA PRO A 48 -10.72 10.35 -17.16
C PRO A 48 -9.23 10.46 -16.78
N ALA A 49 -8.51 11.45 -17.31
CA ALA A 49 -7.11 11.71 -16.95
C ALA A 49 -6.96 12.28 -15.52
N LEU A 50 -8.03 12.77 -14.91
CA LEU A 50 -8.06 13.29 -13.53
C LEU A 50 -8.48 12.23 -12.50
N ASP A 51 -8.90 11.04 -12.94
CA ASP A 51 -9.18 9.91 -12.07
C ASP A 51 -7.89 9.28 -11.56
N LEU A 52 -7.19 10.02 -10.71
CA LEU A 52 -5.92 9.61 -10.16
C LEU A 52 -6.12 8.66 -8.98
N ARG A 53 -5.38 7.54 -9.00
CA ARG A 53 -5.42 6.58 -7.90
C ARG A 53 -4.80 7.16 -6.63
N ASN A 54 -5.51 7.03 -5.53
CA ASN A 54 -5.12 7.50 -4.21
C ASN A 54 -5.24 6.39 -3.16
N VAL A 55 -4.63 6.61 -2.00
CA VAL A 55 -4.77 5.79 -0.79
C VAL A 55 -5.66 6.54 0.19
N GLY A 56 -6.62 5.83 0.77
CA GLY A 56 -7.52 6.34 1.79
C GLY A 56 -7.62 5.44 3.01
N VAL A 57 -8.27 5.95 4.05
CA VAL A 57 -8.54 5.23 5.29
C VAL A 57 -9.96 5.50 5.77
N ALA A 58 -10.65 4.44 6.17
CA ALA A 58 -11.90 4.47 6.91
C ALA A 58 -11.59 4.33 8.41
N ALA A 59 -12.06 5.27 9.22
CA ALA A 59 -11.88 5.30 10.67
C ALA A 59 -13.24 5.28 11.40
N PRO A 60 -13.34 4.74 12.63
CA PRO A 60 -14.61 4.52 13.34
C PRO A 60 -15.19 5.82 13.96
N PHE A 61 -15.12 6.93 13.22
CA PHE A 61 -15.62 8.26 13.61
C PHE A 61 -16.93 8.65 12.91
N GLY A 62 -17.68 7.64 12.47
CA GLY A 62 -19.01 7.80 11.88
C GLY A 62 -20.14 7.74 12.91
N PRO A 63 -21.40 7.63 12.46
CA PRO A 63 -21.82 7.42 11.07
C PRO A 63 -21.68 8.67 10.20
N VAL A 64 -21.53 8.45 8.89
CA VAL A 64 -21.60 9.47 7.85
C VAL A 64 -22.95 9.34 7.15
N ASN A 65 -23.80 10.34 7.31
CA ASN A 65 -25.15 10.34 6.75
C ASN A 65 -25.17 11.13 5.45
N VAL A 66 -25.51 10.48 4.36
CA VAL A 66 -25.64 11.07 3.02
C VAL A 66 -27.13 11.25 2.69
N GLN A 67 -27.50 12.45 2.26
CA GLN A 67 -28.83 12.70 1.71
C GLN A 67 -28.89 12.14 0.30
N LYS A 68 -29.58 11.02 0.14
CA LYS A 68 -29.63 10.31 -1.14
C LYS A 68 -30.30 11.14 -2.24
N GLN A 69 -29.54 11.56 -3.22
CA GLN A 69 -29.97 12.29 -4.41
C GLN A 69 -29.76 11.46 -5.69
N HIS A 70 -28.88 10.43 -5.62
CA HIS A 70 -28.57 9.55 -6.71
C HIS A 70 -28.70 8.05 -6.29
N PRO A 71 -29.04 7.11 -7.16
CA PRO A 71 -29.19 5.69 -6.80
C PRO A 71 -27.93 5.04 -6.21
N ARG A 72 -26.74 5.52 -6.56
CA ARG A 72 -25.44 5.03 -6.05
C ARG A 72 -25.06 5.57 -4.67
N GLU A 73 -25.79 6.57 -4.17
CA GLU A 73 -25.49 7.21 -2.89
C GLU A 73 -26.03 6.41 -1.71
N TYR A 74 -25.24 6.34 -0.64
CA TYR A 74 -25.59 5.65 0.59
C TYR A 74 -24.78 6.17 1.78
N SER A 75 -25.34 6.00 2.99
CA SER A 75 -24.69 6.32 4.25
C SER A 75 -23.79 5.16 4.71
N GLY A 76 -22.74 5.48 5.46
CA GLY A 76 -21.77 4.52 5.99
C GLY A 76 -21.55 4.65 7.49
N SER A 77 -20.88 3.67 8.07
CA SER A 77 -20.58 3.60 9.50
C SER A 77 -19.25 4.25 9.88
N HIS A 78 -18.36 4.48 8.92
CA HIS A 78 -17.02 5.00 9.12
C HIS A 78 -16.82 6.34 8.42
N TRP A 79 -15.94 7.15 8.98
CA TRP A 79 -15.43 8.37 8.37
C TRP A 79 -14.28 8.05 7.45
N CYS A 80 -14.40 8.35 6.15
CA CYS A 80 -13.38 8.09 5.16
C CYS A 80 -12.66 9.38 4.76
N VAL A 81 -11.32 9.28 4.60
CA VAL A 81 -10.47 10.35 4.08
C VAL A 81 -9.43 9.79 3.15
N LEU A 82 -9.00 10.57 2.16
CA LEU A 82 -7.77 10.31 1.44
C LEU A 82 -6.59 10.74 2.31
N VAL A 83 -5.49 9.99 2.26
CA VAL A 83 -4.27 10.27 3.01
C VAL A 83 -3.07 10.50 2.09
N SER A 84 -3.20 10.19 0.80
CA SER A 84 -2.25 10.56 -0.25
C SER A 84 -2.74 11.78 -1.02
N LYS A 85 -1.81 12.50 -1.65
CA LYS A 85 -2.07 13.63 -2.54
C LYS A 85 -1.43 13.35 -3.90
N THR A 86 -2.23 13.35 -4.94
CA THR A 86 -1.78 13.12 -6.32
C THR A 86 -2.05 14.33 -7.20
N THR A 87 -1.29 14.48 -8.27
CA THR A 87 -1.48 15.52 -9.30
C THR A 87 -1.36 14.89 -10.70
N PRO A 88 -2.14 15.32 -11.70
CA PRO A 88 -2.04 14.77 -13.03
C PRO A 88 -0.71 15.13 -13.74
N THR A 89 -0.03 16.17 -13.24
CA THR A 89 1.22 16.69 -13.83
C THR A 89 2.29 16.84 -12.75
N PRO A 90 2.86 15.74 -12.23
CA PRO A 90 3.95 15.82 -11.25
C PRO A 90 5.14 16.60 -11.82
N GLN A 91 5.72 17.46 -11.00
CA GLN A 91 6.92 18.19 -11.40
C GLN A 91 8.13 17.24 -11.39
N PRO A 92 8.89 17.14 -12.49
CA PRO A 92 10.09 16.32 -12.57
C PRO A 92 11.11 16.64 -11.46
N GLY A 93 11.61 15.59 -10.78
CA GLY A 93 12.57 15.72 -9.69
C GLY A 93 11.97 16.14 -8.35
N SER A 94 10.66 16.33 -8.26
CA SER A 94 9.95 16.61 -7.00
C SER A 94 9.42 15.34 -6.34
N ASP A 95 8.79 15.49 -5.16
CA ASP A 95 8.08 14.42 -4.46
C ASP A 95 6.59 14.34 -4.84
N GLU A 96 6.18 15.07 -5.87
CA GLU A 96 4.82 14.95 -6.41
C GLU A 96 4.65 13.60 -7.13
N ILE A 97 3.45 13.03 -7.00
CA ILE A 97 3.08 11.75 -7.58
C ILE A 97 1.77 11.86 -8.36
N ASN A 98 1.63 11.08 -9.42
CA ASN A 98 0.36 10.98 -10.14
C ASN A 98 -0.46 9.73 -9.76
N ARG A 99 0.10 8.86 -8.91
CA ARG A 99 -0.55 7.62 -8.47
C ARG A 99 -0.01 7.18 -7.12
N ALA A 100 -0.90 6.76 -6.21
CA ALA A 100 -0.56 6.10 -4.94
C ALA A 100 -1.28 4.75 -4.87
N TYR A 101 -0.56 3.68 -4.50
CA TYR A 101 -1.08 2.31 -4.55
C TYR A 101 -0.25 1.33 -3.72
N GLU A 102 -0.75 0.09 -3.57
CA GLU A 102 -0.12 -1.05 -2.88
C GLU A 102 0.32 -0.69 -1.45
N GLU A 103 -0.60 -0.07 -0.72
CA GLU A 103 -0.37 0.40 0.64
C GLU A 103 -0.25 -0.75 1.66
N GLY A 104 0.50 -0.49 2.72
CA GLY A 104 0.64 -1.37 3.88
C GLY A 104 0.69 -0.57 5.19
N TRP A 105 0.10 -1.13 6.23
CA TRP A 105 0.12 -0.52 7.56
C TRP A 105 1.51 -0.54 8.18
N VAL A 106 1.89 0.57 8.82
CA VAL A 106 3.08 0.74 9.65
C VAL A 106 2.60 0.98 11.08
N GLY A 107 2.53 -0.08 11.88
CA GLY A 107 1.79 -0.06 13.13
C GLY A 107 0.32 0.33 12.91
N ASN A 108 -0.29 1.04 13.87
CA ASN A 108 -1.70 1.44 13.80
C ASN A 108 -1.91 2.88 13.31
N HIS A 109 -0.84 3.64 13.10
CA HIS A 109 -0.91 5.10 12.95
C HIS A 109 -0.19 5.65 11.72
N ALA A 110 0.30 4.78 10.84
CA ALA A 110 0.92 5.20 9.57
C ALA A 110 0.63 4.19 8.46
N LEU A 111 0.72 4.66 7.22
CA LEU A 111 0.66 3.85 6.01
C LEU A 111 1.89 4.13 5.15
N ALA A 112 2.51 3.06 4.66
CA ALA A 112 3.47 3.15 3.56
C ALA A 112 2.77 2.75 2.26
N PHE A 113 3.17 3.33 1.13
CA PHE A 113 2.61 3.03 -0.18
C PHE A 113 3.60 3.33 -1.30
N ILE A 114 3.35 2.81 -2.49
CA ILE A 114 4.12 3.12 -3.68
C ILE A 114 3.52 4.35 -4.35
N GLY A 115 4.37 5.34 -4.66
CA GLY A 115 3.98 6.55 -5.38
C GLY A 115 4.76 6.68 -6.69
N ASP A 116 4.07 6.94 -7.81
CA ASP A 116 4.71 7.16 -9.11
C ASP A 116 5.20 8.61 -9.21
N THR A 117 6.51 8.82 -9.04
CA THR A 117 7.20 10.11 -9.22
C THR A 117 7.76 10.26 -10.63
N LEU A 118 8.27 11.44 -10.96
CA LEU A 118 9.09 11.66 -12.14
C LEU A 118 10.55 11.96 -11.76
N SER A 119 11.49 11.28 -12.44
CA SER A 119 12.91 11.61 -12.34
C SER A 119 13.16 13.05 -12.82
N PRO A 120 14.34 13.66 -12.54
CA PRO A 120 14.69 14.96 -13.12
C PRO A 120 14.63 15.01 -14.66
N LYS A 121 14.66 13.86 -15.33
CA LYS A 121 14.53 13.72 -16.79
C LYS A 121 13.09 13.51 -17.25
N GLY A 122 12.11 13.45 -16.33
CA GLY A 122 10.70 13.20 -16.63
C GLY A 122 10.34 11.72 -16.80
N GLU A 123 11.22 10.79 -16.47
CA GLU A 123 10.94 9.35 -16.51
C GLU A 123 10.19 8.94 -15.26
N LYS A 124 9.20 8.05 -15.41
CA LYS A 124 8.44 7.51 -14.28
C LYS A 124 9.31 6.64 -13.40
N VAL A 125 9.30 6.91 -12.09
CA VAL A 125 10.01 6.15 -11.06
C VAL A 125 9.07 5.87 -9.89
N PRO A 126 8.64 4.62 -9.68
CA PRO A 126 7.88 4.23 -8.49
C PRO A 126 8.77 4.29 -7.25
N GLU A 127 8.36 5.05 -6.25
CA GLU A 127 9.12 5.22 -5.01
C GLU A 127 8.25 4.93 -3.79
N LEU A 128 8.90 4.58 -2.68
CA LEU A 128 8.22 4.35 -1.41
C LEU A 128 7.90 5.66 -0.71
N PHE A 129 6.67 5.78 -0.25
CA PHE A 129 6.17 6.89 0.56
C PHE A 129 5.63 6.39 1.89
N ILE A 130 5.57 7.28 2.86
CA ILE A 130 4.89 7.06 4.14
C ILE A 130 4.03 8.28 4.48
N VAL A 131 2.94 8.04 5.19
CA VAL A 131 2.06 9.06 5.75
C VAL A 131 1.71 8.69 7.18
N GLU A 132 1.82 9.65 8.09
CA GLU A 132 1.35 9.52 9.46
C GLU A 132 -0.11 9.97 9.54
N LEU A 133 -0.91 9.21 10.29
CA LEU A 133 -2.34 9.44 10.42
C LEU A 133 -2.65 10.30 11.66
N PRO A 134 -3.73 11.10 11.63
CA PRO A 134 -4.17 11.84 12.81
C PRO A 134 -4.43 10.90 14.00
N GLN A 135 -4.15 11.38 15.21
CA GLN A 135 -4.25 10.57 16.43
C GLN A 135 -5.67 10.52 16.99
N ASP A 136 -6.48 11.57 16.75
CA ASP A 136 -7.82 11.74 17.29
C ASP A 136 -8.85 12.10 16.21
N GLU A 137 -10.12 11.99 16.56
CA GLU A 137 -11.26 12.30 15.70
C GLU A 137 -11.22 13.75 15.16
N ALA A 138 -10.79 14.70 15.99
CA ALA A 138 -10.72 16.11 15.59
C ALA A 138 -9.71 16.32 14.46
N GLY A 139 -8.55 15.66 14.54
CA GLY A 139 -7.55 15.65 13.48
C GLY A 139 -8.05 15.01 12.18
N TRP A 140 -8.80 13.90 12.27
CA TRP A 140 -9.40 13.24 11.11
C TRP A 140 -10.45 14.11 10.39
N LYS A 141 -11.16 14.95 11.13
CA LYS A 141 -12.22 15.84 10.62
C LYS A 141 -11.71 17.24 10.29
N ALA A 142 -10.46 17.56 10.56
CA ALA A 142 -9.88 18.88 10.29
C ALA A 142 -9.52 19.03 8.81
N ALA A 143 -10.25 19.89 8.10
CA ALA A 143 -9.87 20.28 6.75
C ALA A 143 -8.59 21.16 6.78
N GLY A 144 -7.72 20.95 5.76
CA GLY A 144 -6.59 21.82 5.47
C GLY A 144 -6.98 23.05 4.64
N GLU A 145 -6.16 23.40 3.66
CA GLU A 145 -6.45 24.49 2.70
C GLU A 145 -7.54 24.11 1.69
N ALA A 146 -7.69 22.81 1.42
CA ALA A 146 -8.70 22.26 0.53
C ALA A 146 -9.69 21.38 1.31
N PRO A 147 -10.94 21.22 0.80
CA PRO A 147 -11.97 20.46 1.50
C PRO A 147 -11.69 18.96 1.49
N LEU A 148 -12.00 18.28 2.61
CA LEU A 148 -11.87 16.81 2.74
C LEU A 148 -12.72 16.05 1.73
N SER A 149 -13.87 16.62 1.34
CA SER A 149 -14.79 16.03 0.36
C SER A 149 -14.45 16.38 -1.09
N GLY A 150 -13.43 17.22 -1.32
CA GLY A 150 -13.13 17.77 -2.64
C GLY A 150 -14.19 18.75 -3.14
N THR A 151 -14.09 19.12 -4.41
CA THR A 151 -15.06 19.95 -5.14
C THR A 151 -15.45 19.29 -6.45
N GLU A 152 -16.28 19.91 -7.25
CA GLU A 152 -16.62 19.42 -8.60
C GLU A 152 -15.40 19.34 -9.54
N THR A 153 -14.32 20.04 -9.22
CA THR A 153 -13.10 20.12 -10.06
C THR A 153 -11.82 19.71 -9.34
N THR A 154 -11.90 19.30 -8.06
CA THR A 154 -10.73 18.88 -7.29
C THR A 154 -10.99 17.58 -6.52
N LEU A 155 -9.97 16.75 -6.42
CA LEU A 155 -9.99 15.56 -5.57
C LEU A 155 -10.24 15.93 -4.09
N PRO A 156 -10.78 15.00 -3.29
CA PRO A 156 -10.75 15.09 -1.84
C PRO A 156 -9.32 15.31 -1.33
N ALA A 157 -9.16 16.20 -0.37
CA ALA A 157 -7.86 16.52 0.22
C ALA A 157 -7.62 15.71 1.50
N PRO A 158 -6.36 15.38 1.84
CA PRO A 158 -6.03 14.82 3.14
C PRO A 158 -6.39 15.75 4.31
N PRO A 159 -6.60 15.21 5.52
CA PRO A 159 -6.78 16.01 6.72
C PRO A 159 -5.58 16.95 6.98
N ARG A 160 -5.86 18.06 7.68
CA ARG A 160 -4.83 19.03 8.04
C ARG A 160 -3.67 18.38 8.77
N GLY A 161 -2.43 18.62 8.31
CA GLY A 161 -1.20 18.10 8.90
C GLY A 161 -0.83 16.69 8.43
N VAL A 162 -1.68 16.03 7.65
CA VAL A 162 -1.32 14.77 6.98
C VAL A 162 -0.44 15.10 5.78
N VAL A 163 0.83 14.70 5.85
CA VAL A 163 1.84 14.96 4.82
C VAL A 163 2.48 13.65 4.39
N GLN A 164 2.43 13.37 3.11
CA GLN A 164 3.18 12.24 2.54
C GLN A 164 4.66 12.60 2.44
N ARG A 165 5.52 11.68 2.84
CA ARG A 165 6.97 11.82 2.82
C ARG A 165 7.58 10.67 2.01
N ARG A 166 8.40 11.01 1.03
CA ARG A 166 9.15 10.03 0.24
C ARG A 166 10.26 9.40 1.07
N LEU A 167 10.39 8.07 1.01
CA LEU A 167 11.39 7.29 1.74
C LEU A 167 12.55 6.83 0.86
N THR A 168 12.31 6.60 -0.45
CA THR A 168 13.34 6.11 -1.38
C THR A 168 13.59 7.12 -2.49
N PHE A 169 14.85 7.21 -2.97
CA PHE A 169 15.31 8.16 -3.99
C PHE A 169 16.21 7.41 -4.97
N THR A 170 15.60 6.60 -5.84
CA THR A 170 16.32 5.59 -6.61
C THR A 170 16.63 5.99 -8.05
N HIS A 171 16.24 7.19 -8.50
CA HIS A 171 16.39 7.65 -9.90
C HIS A 171 17.81 7.63 -10.45
N HIS A 172 18.83 7.56 -9.56
CA HIS A 172 20.24 7.49 -9.94
C HIS A 172 20.76 6.06 -10.12
N ARG A 173 19.97 5.04 -9.79
CA ARG A 173 20.36 3.63 -9.91
C ARG A 173 20.28 3.14 -11.35
N ALA A 174 21.01 2.06 -11.65
CA ALA A 174 20.92 1.39 -12.96
C ALA A 174 19.52 0.85 -13.26
N TYR A 175 18.81 0.41 -12.20
CA TYR A 175 17.42 -0.05 -12.25
C TYR A 175 16.61 0.73 -11.22
N PRO A 176 16.09 1.91 -11.57
CA PRO A 176 15.40 2.79 -10.64
C PRO A 176 13.99 2.31 -10.32
N GLY A 177 13.53 2.61 -9.11
CA GLY A 177 12.18 2.39 -8.64
C GLY A 177 11.90 1.03 -8.05
N LEU A 178 10.81 0.95 -7.31
CA LEU A 178 10.22 -0.30 -6.84
C LEU A 178 9.63 -1.06 -8.02
N VAL A 179 9.68 -2.40 -7.98
CA VAL A 179 9.12 -3.21 -9.08
C VAL A 179 7.62 -3.39 -8.94
N ASN A 180 6.94 -3.51 -10.09
CA ASN A 180 5.52 -3.84 -10.16
C ASN A 180 5.28 -5.31 -10.58
N VAL A 181 6.35 -6.05 -10.87
CA VAL A 181 6.30 -7.48 -11.21
C VAL A 181 7.42 -8.18 -10.48
N PRO A 182 7.07 -9.14 -9.57
CA PRO A 182 5.70 -9.50 -9.17
C PRO A 182 4.97 -8.34 -8.48
N ARG A 183 3.64 -8.30 -8.62
CA ARG A 183 2.81 -7.33 -7.90
C ARG A 183 2.90 -7.62 -6.41
N HIS A 184 3.22 -6.61 -5.61
CA HIS A 184 3.35 -6.77 -4.17
C HIS A 184 2.86 -5.53 -3.43
N TRP A 185 2.36 -5.71 -2.22
CA TRP A 185 2.09 -4.64 -1.27
C TRP A 185 3.34 -4.42 -0.41
N VAL A 186 3.66 -3.17 -0.14
CA VAL A 186 4.68 -2.87 0.86
C VAL A 186 4.21 -3.36 2.22
N ARG A 187 5.12 -3.91 3.02
CA ARG A 187 4.75 -4.53 4.29
C ARG A 187 5.72 -4.16 5.39
N CYS A 188 5.19 -3.63 6.49
CA CYS A 188 5.96 -3.40 7.69
C CYS A 188 6.01 -4.65 8.56
N ASN A 189 7.12 -4.84 9.28
CA ASN A 189 7.20 -5.88 10.29
C ASN A 189 6.23 -5.59 11.46
N PRO A 190 5.85 -6.59 12.25
CA PRO A 190 4.92 -6.41 13.38
C PRO A 190 5.35 -5.36 14.40
N GLN A 191 6.66 -5.14 14.55
CA GLN A 191 7.23 -4.14 15.47
C GLN A 191 7.12 -2.70 14.94
N GLY A 192 6.72 -2.50 13.68
CA GLY A 192 6.59 -1.17 13.08
C GLY A 192 7.92 -0.48 12.77
N THR A 193 9.03 -1.23 12.67
CA THR A 193 10.39 -0.69 12.58
C THR A 193 11.06 -0.84 11.22
N GLN A 194 10.56 -1.75 10.37
CA GLN A 194 11.13 -2.03 9.05
C GLN A 194 10.01 -2.26 8.02
N ILE A 195 10.09 -1.52 6.92
CA ILE A 195 9.22 -1.69 5.77
C ILE A 195 9.96 -2.50 4.72
N ALA A 196 9.36 -3.60 4.25
CA ALA A 196 9.87 -4.43 3.19
C ALA A 196 9.21 -4.09 1.85
N PHE A 197 9.97 -4.19 0.77
CA PHE A 197 9.53 -3.97 -0.60
C PHE A 197 10.45 -4.69 -1.59
N LEU A 198 10.02 -4.81 -2.85
CA LEU A 198 10.82 -5.40 -3.92
C LEU A 198 11.42 -4.32 -4.83
N MET A 199 12.71 -4.43 -5.09
CA MET A 199 13.45 -3.56 -6.00
C MET A 199 14.58 -4.37 -6.66
N ARG A 200 14.98 -3.97 -7.86
CA ARG A 200 16.13 -4.61 -8.54
C ARG A 200 17.45 -4.21 -7.90
N ASP A 201 18.37 -5.18 -7.81
CA ASP A 201 19.76 -4.90 -7.48
C ASP A 201 20.53 -4.34 -8.68
N ASP A 202 21.85 -4.15 -8.54
CA ASP A 202 22.70 -3.60 -9.59
C ASP A 202 22.94 -4.57 -10.77
N ASN A 203 22.55 -5.84 -10.62
CA ASN A 203 22.53 -6.84 -11.67
C ASN A 203 21.16 -6.97 -12.36
N GLY A 204 20.17 -6.18 -11.93
CA GLY A 204 18.80 -6.21 -12.45
C GLY A 204 17.92 -7.31 -11.86
N ILE A 205 18.38 -8.02 -10.84
CA ILE A 205 17.66 -9.10 -10.18
C ILE A 205 16.71 -8.53 -9.11
N VAL A 206 15.46 -8.99 -9.08
CA VAL A 206 14.47 -8.58 -8.07
C VAL A 206 14.82 -9.20 -6.72
N GLN A 207 15.05 -8.33 -5.74
CA GLN A 207 15.44 -8.67 -4.38
C GLN A 207 14.48 -8.07 -3.36
N LEU A 208 14.46 -8.61 -2.14
CA LEU A 208 13.87 -7.96 -0.97
C LEU A 208 14.79 -6.86 -0.45
N TRP A 209 14.19 -5.73 -0.13
CA TRP A 209 14.83 -4.57 0.48
C TRP A 209 14.07 -4.14 1.72
N LEU A 210 14.79 -3.58 2.68
CA LEU A 210 14.23 -3.05 3.92
C LEU A 210 14.62 -1.59 4.11
N ILE A 211 13.70 -0.81 4.70
CA ILE A 211 13.96 0.57 5.11
C ILE A 211 13.24 0.88 6.43
N SER A 212 13.81 1.80 7.22
CA SER A 212 13.13 2.33 8.40
C SER A 212 11.95 3.24 7.99
N PRO A 213 10.82 3.23 8.72
CA PRO A 213 9.76 4.22 8.54
C PRO A 213 10.23 5.67 8.73
N GLN A 214 11.34 5.89 9.43
CA GLN A 214 11.97 7.20 9.59
C GLN A 214 12.77 7.63 8.35
N GLY A 215 13.02 6.70 7.40
CA GLY A 215 13.84 6.92 6.22
C GLY A 215 15.27 6.42 6.41
N GLY A 216 16.19 6.92 5.62
CA GLY A 216 17.57 6.47 5.50
C GLY A 216 17.81 5.70 4.21
N GLU A 217 18.99 5.08 4.09
CA GLU A 217 19.31 4.28 2.90
C GLU A 217 18.61 2.93 2.94
N PRO A 218 17.95 2.51 1.85
CA PRO A 218 17.40 1.17 1.75
C PRO A 218 18.49 0.10 1.83
N ARG A 219 18.28 -0.90 2.68
CA ARG A 219 19.19 -2.05 2.80
C ARG A 219 18.71 -3.20 1.93
N GLN A 220 19.53 -3.65 0.99
CA GLN A 220 19.28 -4.91 0.30
C GLN A 220 19.32 -6.06 1.31
N LEU A 221 18.24 -6.85 1.39
CA LEU A 221 18.16 -7.96 2.31
C LEU A 221 18.66 -9.26 1.67
N THR A 222 18.16 -9.58 0.48
CA THR A 222 18.50 -10.81 -0.22
C THR A 222 19.51 -10.57 -1.35
N HIS A 223 20.31 -11.60 -1.66
CA HIS A 223 21.31 -11.60 -2.73
C HIS A 223 21.16 -12.85 -3.61
N ASN A 224 19.93 -13.09 -4.07
CA ASN A 224 19.59 -14.25 -4.89
C ASN A 224 20.23 -14.14 -6.29
N LYS A 225 20.39 -15.28 -6.96
CA LYS A 225 20.88 -15.33 -8.36
C LYS A 225 19.76 -15.19 -9.38
N THR A 226 18.52 -15.30 -8.94
CA THR A 226 17.28 -15.24 -9.73
C THR A 226 16.30 -14.29 -9.08
N ASP A 227 15.32 -13.83 -9.85
CA ASP A 227 14.28 -12.93 -9.36
C ASP A 227 13.42 -13.61 -8.28
N ILE A 228 13.05 -12.86 -7.25
CA ILE A 228 11.93 -13.23 -6.39
C ILE A 228 10.67 -13.25 -7.26
N GLN A 229 9.89 -14.35 -7.17
CA GLN A 229 8.83 -14.68 -8.13
C GLN A 229 7.42 -14.36 -7.64
N SER A 230 7.28 -13.95 -6.36
CA SER A 230 5.99 -13.64 -5.75
C SER A 230 6.01 -12.38 -4.92
N ALA A 231 4.84 -11.90 -4.53
CA ALA A 231 4.71 -11.06 -3.35
C ALA A 231 5.21 -11.82 -2.12
N PHE A 232 5.45 -11.08 -1.04
CA PHE A 232 6.04 -11.62 0.20
C PHE A 232 5.17 -11.27 1.41
N ASN A 233 5.42 -11.93 2.53
CA ASN A 233 4.82 -11.58 3.81
C ASN A 233 5.79 -11.76 4.96
N TRP A 234 5.59 -10.99 6.04
CA TRP A 234 6.33 -11.16 7.27
C TRP A 234 5.79 -12.34 8.08
N HIS A 235 6.70 -13.10 8.68
CA HIS A 235 6.37 -13.99 9.77
C HIS A 235 5.90 -13.18 11.00
N PRO A 236 4.96 -13.68 11.82
CA PRO A 236 4.45 -12.94 12.99
C PRO A 236 5.51 -12.52 14.01
N SER A 237 6.64 -13.24 14.11
CA SER A 237 7.77 -12.80 14.94
C SER A 237 8.46 -11.53 14.44
N GLY A 238 8.33 -11.22 13.14
CA GLY A 238 9.07 -10.15 12.48
C GLY A 238 10.53 -10.49 12.16
N GLU A 239 10.94 -11.75 12.31
CA GLU A 239 12.31 -12.20 12.07
C GLU A 239 12.50 -12.80 10.67
N TRP A 240 11.41 -13.19 9.99
CA TRP A 240 11.46 -13.85 8.70
C TRP A 240 10.47 -13.24 7.70
N LEU A 241 10.82 -13.34 6.42
CA LEU A 241 9.93 -13.01 5.29
C LEU A 241 9.80 -14.23 4.39
N GLY A 242 8.56 -14.63 4.08
CA GLY A 242 8.26 -15.73 3.15
C GLY A 242 7.96 -15.23 1.75
N PHE A 243 8.42 -15.95 0.72
CA PHE A 243 8.22 -15.63 -0.70
C PHE A 243 8.49 -16.86 -1.57
N VAL A 244 8.26 -16.73 -2.88
CA VAL A 244 8.62 -17.76 -3.88
C VAL A 244 9.95 -17.40 -4.53
N LEU A 245 10.89 -18.35 -4.56
CA LEU A 245 12.19 -18.26 -5.21
C LEU A 245 12.51 -19.60 -5.88
N ASP A 246 12.97 -19.62 -7.13
CA ASP A 246 13.33 -20.80 -7.89
C ASP A 246 12.24 -21.90 -7.89
N ASN A 247 10.96 -21.48 -8.03
CA ASN A 247 9.78 -22.34 -7.93
C ASN A 247 9.65 -23.12 -6.60
N ARG A 248 10.17 -22.56 -5.53
CA ARG A 248 10.12 -23.10 -4.16
C ARG A 248 9.56 -22.05 -3.21
N ILE A 249 9.03 -22.51 -2.12
CA ILE A 249 8.74 -21.64 -0.98
C ILE A 249 10.04 -21.41 -0.21
N ALA A 250 10.37 -20.16 0.01
CA ALA A 250 11.58 -19.73 0.70
C ALA A 250 11.29 -18.72 1.78
N CYS A 251 12.15 -18.64 2.78
CA CYS A 251 12.14 -17.60 3.80
C CYS A 251 13.51 -16.92 3.87
N ALA A 252 13.53 -15.59 4.04
CA ALA A 252 14.73 -14.83 4.33
C ALA A 252 14.71 -14.34 5.78
N HIS A 253 15.83 -14.53 6.49
CA HIS A 253 15.99 -13.97 7.83
C HIS A 253 16.22 -12.46 7.77
N ALA A 254 15.40 -11.66 8.45
CA ALA A 254 15.33 -10.21 8.31
C ALA A 254 16.62 -9.46 8.70
N GLN A 255 17.43 -10.03 9.57
CA GLN A 255 18.69 -9.41 9.98
C GLN A 255 19.86 -9.82 9.08
N SER A 256 20.08 -11.14 8.87
CA SER A 256 21.21 -11.68 8.11
C SER A 256 20.99 -11.68 6.59
N GLY A 257 19.75 -11.76 6.13
CA GLY A 257 19.42 -11.97 4.71
C GLY A 257 19.64 -13.42 4.25
N GLU A 258 19.96 -14.33 5.16
CA GLU A 258 20.07 -15.76 4.86
C GLU A 258 18.74 -16.30 4.35
N VAL A 259 18.80 -17.03 3.22
CA VAL A 259 17.61 -17.59 2.55
C VAL A 259 17.59 -19.09 2.72
N GLU A 260 16.51 -19.62 3.22
CA GLU A 260 16.25 -21.03 3.38
C GLU A 260 15.03 -21.45 2.56
N TYR A 261 15.13 -22.61 1.89
CA TYR A 261 14.01 -23.22 1.18
C TYR A 261 13.22 -24.11 2.13
N LEU A 262 11.90 -23.91 2.18
CA LEU A 262 10.98 -24.73 2.99
C LEU A 262 10.42 -25.92 2.21
N THR A 263 10.48 -25.88 0.89
CA THR A 263 9.97 -26.94 0.02
C THR A 263 11.02 -27.35 -1.02
N GLU A 264 10.84 -28.54 -1.59
CA GLU A 264 11.52 -28.94 -2.81
C GLU A 264 10.97 -28.13 -4.00
N ASN A 265 11.62 -28.27 -5.16
CA ASN A 265 11.19 -27.61 -6.40
C ASN A 265 9.84 -28.15 -6.85
N HIS A 266 8.88 -27.26 -7.06
CA HIS A 266 7.53 -27.61 -7.52
C HIS A 266 7.51 -27.81 -9.03
N ALA A 267 6.86 -28.88 -9.50
CA ALA A 267 6.67 -29.14 -10.93
C ALA A 267 5.79 -28.05 -11.59
N ASN A 268 4.79 -27.57 -10.85
CA ASN A 268 4.02 -26.39 -11.19
C ASN A 268 4.52 -25.25 -10.29
N PRO A 269 4.93 -24.11 -10.84
CA PRO A 269 5.42 -23.02 -10.02
C PRO A 269 4.30 -22.51 -9.08
N PRO A 270 4.61 -22.18 -7.80
CA PRO A 270 3.72 -21.47 -6.94
C PRO A 270 3.28 -20.14 -7.57
N SER A 271 2.06 -19.70 -7.23
CA SER A 271 1.51 -18.42 -7.71
C SER A 271 2.41 -17.25 -7.32
N ALA A 272 2.37 -16.18 -8.13
CA ALA A 272 3.02 -14.91 -7.80
C ALA A 272 2.33 -14.14 -6.66
N ASP A 273 1.21 -14.66 -6.13
CA ASP A 273 0.55 -14.09 -4.96
C ASP A 273 1.41 -14.23 -3.70
N ALA A 274 1.06 -13.45 -2.68
CA ALA A 274 1.78 -13.53 -1.41
C ALA A 274 1.58 -14.89 -0.73
N VAL A 275 2.66 -15.46 -0.23
CA VAL A 275 2.59 -16.53 0.75
C VAL A 275 2.04 -15.97 2.07
N VAL A 276 1.33 -16.78 2.86
CA VAL A 276 0.65 -16.32 4.07
C VAL A 276 1.03 -17.19 5.24
N PHE A 277 1.60 -16.59 6.29
CA PHE A 277 1.83 -17.27 7.55
C PHE A 277 0.54 -17.39 8.36
N SER A 278 0.41 -18.48 9.11
CA SER A 278 -0.61 -18.58 10.17
C SER A 278 -0.33 -17.55 11.27
N PRO A 279 -1.35 -17.15 12.04
CA PRO A 279 -1.19 -16.15 13.12
C PRO A 279 -0.18 -16.56 14.20
N ASP A 280 0.02 -17.86 14.43
CA ASP A 280 1.02 -18.42 15.36
C ASP A 280 2.39 -18.63 14.71
N GLY A 281 2.52 -18.39 13.40
CA GLY A 281 3.74 -18.56 12.64
C GLY A 281 4.11 -19.99 12.30
N GLN A 282 3.38 -21.00 12.78
CA GLN A 282 3.74 -22.42 12.62
C GLN A 282 3.55 -22.94 11.20
N TRP A 283 2.70 -22.29 10.41
CA TRP A 283 2.37 -22.69 9.04
C TRP A 283 2.59 -21.57 8.04
N LEU A 284 2.96 -21.94 6.83
CA LEU A 284 3.00 -21.05 5.68
C LEU A 284 2.21 -21.67 4.56
N ALA A 285 1.28 -20.89 3.98
CA ALA A 285 0.40 -21.31 2.90
C ALA A 285 0.66 -20.54 1.61
N TRP A 286 0.40 -21.18 0.45
CA TRP A 286 0.53 -20.60 -0.88
C TRP A 286 -0.48 -21.20 -1.85
N MET A 287 -0.64 -20.56 -3.00
CA MET A 287 -1.45 -21.06 -4.10
C MET A 287 -0.57 -21.71 -5.17
N GLU A 288 -0.96 -22.88 -5.64
CA GLU A 288 -0.33 -23.59 -6.75
C GLU A 288 -1.37 -24.35 -7.56
N GLY A 289 -1.43 -24.15 -8.88
CA GLY A 289 -2.40 -24.84 -9.75
C GLY A 289 -3.86 -24.62 -9.37
N GLY A 290 -4.19 -23.48 -8.75
CA GLY A 290 -5.54 -23.17 -8.25
C GLY A 290 -5.93 -23.88 -6.94
N GLN A 291 -4.98 -24.53 -6.27
CA GLN A 291 -5.13 -25.17 -4.98
C GLN A 291 -4.33 -24.46 -3.89
N LEU A 292 -4.81 -24.54 -2.65
CA LEU A 292 -4.11 -24.05 -1.46
C LEU A 292 -3.23 -25.17 -0.90
N TRP A 293 -1.96 -24.85 -0.72
CA TRP A 293 -0.94 -25.71 -0.12
C TRP A 293 -0.39 -25.09 1.15
N SER A 294 0.17 -25.87 2.04
CA SER A 294 0.83 -25.38 3.26
C SER A 294 1.98 -26.30 3.69
N THR A 295 2.93 -25.72 4.43
CA THR A 295 4.01 -26.43 5.10
C THR A 295 4.23 -25.90 6.50
N GLU A 296 4.76 -26.70 7.40
CA GLU A 296 5.27 -26.23 8.71
C GLU A 296 6.52 -25.37 8.50
N THR A 297 6.71 -24.41 9.38
CA THR A 297 7.83 -23.45 9.28
C THR A 297 8.93 -23.68 10.30
N ASP A 298 8.67 -24.39 11.42
CA ASP A 298 9.60 -24.61 12.55
C ASP A 298 10.29 -23.33 13.05
N ARG A 299 9.56 -22.17 13.11
CA ARG A 299 10.14 -20.83 13.34
C ARG A 299 9.45 -20.06 14.46
#